data_8b54b4786e2af35e9f54cf69bba4936f
#
_entry.id   8b54b4786e2af35e9f54cf69bba4936f
#
_cell.length_a   1.000
_cell.length_b   1.000
_cell.length_c   1.000
_cell.angle_alpha   90.00
_cell.angle_beta   90.00
_cell.angle_gamma   90.00
#
_symmetry.space_group_name_H-M   'P 1'
#
loop_
_entity.id
_entity.type
_entity.pdbx_description
1 polymer ?
#
loop_
_entity_poly.entity_id
_entity_poly.type
_entity_poly.pdbx_seq_one_letter_code
_entity_poly.pdbx_strand_id
1 'polypeptide(L)'
;MLDKVLETNKFVVNNAQHVKINYDKAEKLIDELLKFDNVHYLTKVPYGVYDMDTKDIINFLLIYDSIDFSFWGNPKWTISTNGKKLDGGIALLHCIFNLFKDRDSIDVYQQIEKMTLEEFENILKGNIDIPLLKERYKIVTDIAKVVNTKMNGNFYDYIKNMN
;
A
#
# COMPACT_ATOMS: atom_id res chain seq x y z
N MET A 1 17.60 -17.58 -0.34
CA MET A 1 17.40 -16.12 -0.56
C MET A 1 17.82 -15.31 0.67
N LEU A 2 17.37 -15.65 1.88
CA LEU A 2 17.72 -14.97 3.13
C LEU A 2 19.23 -14.97 3.40
N ASP A 3 19.92 -16.10 3.20
CA ASP A 3 21.36 -16.22 3.43
C ASP A 3 22.17 -15.23 2.57
N LYS A 4 21.81 -15.07 1.30
CA LYS A 4 22.44 -14.11 0.40
C LYS A 4 22.26 -12.66 0.87
N VAL A 5 21.10 -12.32 1.41
CA VAL A 5 20.82 -10.99 1.99
C VAL A 5 21.69 -10.76 3.21
N LEU A 6 21.80 -11.76 4.11
CA LEU A 6 22.63 -11.67 5.31
C LEU A 6 24.11 -11.53 4.98
N GLU A 7 24.61 -12.28 4.00
CA GLU A 7 26.01 -12.17 3.52
C GLU A 7 26.29 -10.79 2.94
N THR A 8 25.39 -10.27 2.09
CA THR A 8 25.53 -8.93 1.53
C THR A 8 25.53 -7.85 2.62
N ASN A 9 24.64 -7.96 3.61
CA ASN A 9 24.61 -7.02 4.72
C ASN A 9 25.88 -7.07 5.56
N LYS A 10 26.41 -8.26 5.87
CA LYS A 10 27.69 -8.43 6.57
C LYS A 10 28.84 -7.79 5.78
N PHE A 11 28.87 -7.99 4.46
CA PHE A 11 29.87 -7.36 3.61
C PHE A 11 29.82 -5.83 3.70
N VAL A 12 28.62 -5.24 3.57
CA VAL A 12 28.43 -3.78 3.65
C VAL A 12 28.88 -3.24 5.01
N VAL A 13 28.47 -3.87 6.11
CA VAL A 13 28.85 -3.45 7.47
C VAL A 13 30.36 -3.51 7.68
N ASN A 14 31.01 -4.59 7.24
CA ASN A 14 32.45 -4.79 7.44
C ASN A 14 33.32 -3.86 6.57
N ASN A 15 32.79 -3.33 5.47
CA ASN A 15 33.52 -2.47 4.54
C ASN A 15 33.05 -1.00 4.58
N ALA A 16 32.12 -0.64 5.44
CA ALA A 16 31.63 0.72 5.56
C ALA A 16 32.71 1.66 6.12
N GLN A 17 33.07 2.71 5.38
CA GLN A 17 34.10 3.68 5.77
C GLN A 17 33.53 4.83 6.60
N HIS A 18 32.27 5.21 6.38
CA HIS A 18 31.66 6.42 6.95
C HIS A 18 30.50 6.13 7.90
N VAL A 19 30.11 4.87 8.05
CA VAL A 19 29.00 4.45 8.92
C VAL A 19 29.49 3.35 9.86
N LYS A 20 29.16 3.47 11.13
CA LYS A 20 29.41 2.45 12.16
C LYS A 20 28.12 2.07 12.85
N ILE A 21 27.91 0.77 13.05
CA ILE A 21 26.78 0.27 13.85
C ILE A 21 27.16 0.44 15.32
N ASN A 22 26.31 1.11 16.07
CA ASN A 22 26.40 1.16 17.53
C ASN A 22 25.55 0.02 18.10
N TYR A 23 26.18 -1.11 18.41
CA TYR A 23 25.49 -2.31 18.88
C TYR A 23 24.77 -2.09 20.20
N ASP A 24 25.31 -1.33 21.15
CA ASP A 24 24.68 -1.04 22.44
C ASP A 24 23.36 -0.27 22.26
N LYS A 25 23.33 0.66 21.29
CA LYS A 25 22.09 1.36 20.96
C LYS A 25 21.11 0.46 20.20
N ALA A 26 21.60 -0.43 19.35
CA ALA A 26 20.74 -1.37 18.64
C ALA A 26 20.08 -2.36 19.61
N GLU A 27 20.82 -2.90 20.58
CA GLU A 27 20.27 -3.78 21.63
C GLU A 27 19.20 -3.05 22.46
N LYS A 28 19.48 -1.83 22.92
CA LYS A 28 18.48 -1.04 23.65
C LYS A 28 17.22 -0.77 22.83
N LEU A 29 17.36 -0.50 21.54
CA LEU A 29 16.21 -0.32 20.63
C LEU A 29 15.41 -1.61 20.50
N ILE A 30 16.08 -2.77 20.36
CA ILE A 30 15.41 -4.07 20.30
C ILE A 30 14.64 -4.34 21.60
N ASP A 31 15.24 -4.09 22.76
CA ASP A 31 14.58 -4.25 24.07
C ASP A 31 13.37 -3.33 24.22
N GLU A 32 13.41 -2.14 23.65
CA GLU A 32 12.25 -1.24 23.62
C GLU A 32 11.18 -1.75 22.66
N LEU A 33 11.54 -2.19 21.45
CA LEU A 33 10.60 -2.69 20.44
C LEU A 33 9.87 -3.95 20.91
N LEU A 34 10.55 -4.84 21.67
CA LEU A 34 9.95 -6.05 22.21
C LEU A 34 8.88 -5.78 23.28
N LYS A 35 8.82 -4.57 23.84
CA LYS A 35 7.78 -4.14 24.80
C LYS A 35 6.49 -3.68 24.12
N PHE A 36 6.52 -3.43 22.80
CA PHE A 36 5.33 -3.05 22.06
C PHE A 36 4.55 -4.29 21.63
N ASP A 37 3.24 -4.24 21.77
CA ASP A 37 2.36 -5.23 21.15
C ASP A 37 2.56 -5.22 19.64
N ASN A 38 2.64 -6.42 19.07
CA ASN A 38 2.80 -6.59 17.62
C ASN A 38 1.45 -6.31 16.92
N VAL A 39 1.08 -5.04 16.90
CA VAL A 39 -0.16 -4.58 16.28
C VAL A 39 0.16 -4.08 14.87
N HIS A 40 -0.36 -4.78 13.88
CA HIS A 40 -0.19 -4.36 12.49
C HIS A 40 -0.74 -2.94 12.28
N TYR A 41 -0.01 -2.08 11.55
CA TYR A 41 -0.37 -0.66 11.39
C TYR A 41 -1.79 -0.46 10.84
N LEU A 42 -2.26 -1.36 9.98
CA LEU A 42 -3.62 -1.35 9.45
C LEU A 42 -4.69 -1.49 10.54
N THR A 43 -4.39 -2.09 11.72
CA THR A 43 -5.36 -2.16 12.84
C THR A 43 -5.64 -0.80 13.45
N LYS A 44 -4.75 0.17 13.24
CA LYS A 44 -4.91 1.55 13.73
C LYS A 44 -5.58 2.46 12.72
N VAL A 45 -5.88 1.95 11.53
CA VAL A 45 -6.57 2.71 10.49
C VAL A 45 -8.07 2.71 10.80
N PRO A 46 -8.71 3.87 11.02
CA PRO A 46 -10.07 3.95 11.56
C PRO A 46 -11.17 3.64 10.54
N TYR A 47 -10.90 2.85 9.50
CA TYR A 47 -11.75 2.79 8.31
C TYR A 47 -12.39 1.43 8.03
N GLY A 48 -12.37 0.49 8.98
CA GLY A 48 -13.08 -0.78 8.77
C GLY A 48 -12.43 -1.71 7.74
N VAL A 49 -11.15 -1.51 7.39
CA VAL A 49 -10.42 -2.46 6.50
C VAL A 49 -10.42 -3.86 7.10
N TYR A 50 -10.44 -3.97 8.43
CA TYR A 50 -10.52 -5.25 9.15
C TYR A 50 -11.91 -5.88 9.17
N ASP A 51 -12.95 -5.11 8.85
CA ASP A 51 -14.31 -5.64 8.73
C ASP A 51 -14.54 -6.30 7.37
N MET A 52 -13.59 -6.12 6.42
CA MET A 52 -13.59 -6.84 5.15
C MET A 52 -13.16 -8.30 5.36
N ASP A 53 -13.67 -9.20 4.55
CA ASP A 53 -13.16 -10.57 4.56
C ASP A 53 -11.73 -10.66 3.99
N THR A 54 -11.04 -11.79 4.23
CA THR A 54 -9.66 -11.99 3.80
C THR A 54 -9.49 -11.86 2.28
N LYS A 55 -10.48 -12.31 1.51
CA LYS A 55 -10.49 -12.22 0.05
C LYS A 55 -10.46 -10.75 -0.39
N ASP A 56 -11.35 -9.96 0.17
CA ASP A 56 -11.48 -8.54 -0.21
C ASP A 56 -10.29 -7.72 0.27
N ILE A 57 -9.75 -8.00 1.47
CA ILE A 57 -8.51 -7.37 1.96
C ILE A 57 -7.35 -7.61 0.98
N ILE A 58 -7.14 -8.85 0.52
CA ILE A 58 -6.03 -9.16 -0.38
C ILE A 58 -6.21 -8.50 -1.76
N ASN A 59 -7.42 -8.48 -2.28
CA ASN A 59 -7.72 -7.79 -3.54
C ASN A 59 -7.54 -6.27 -3.41
N PHE A 60 -7.99 -5.69 -2.30
CA PHE A 60 -7.79 -4.28 -1.97
C PHE A 60 -6.27 -3.94 -1.86
N LEU A 61 -5.52 -4.74 -1.11
CA LEU A 61 -4.08 -4.50 -0.89
C LEU A 61 -3.29 -4.56 -2.20
N LEU A 62 -3.65 -5.41 -3.16
CA LEU A 62 -2.99 -5.44 -4.47
C LEU A 62 -3.04 -4.07 -5.15
N ILE A 63 -4.18 -3.40 -5.13
CA ILE A 63 -4.32 -2.06 -5.73
C ILE A 63 -3.62 -1.01 -4.86
N TYR A 64 -3.87 -1.01 -3.55
CA TYR A 64 -3.31 -0.03 -2.63
C TYR A 64 -1.77 -0.05 -2.64
N ASP A 65 -1.14 -1.21 -2.40
CA ASP A 65 0.31 -1.33 -2.31
C ASP A 65 1.01 -1.05 -3.65
N SER A 66 0.34 -1.31 -4.77
CA SER A 66 0.91 -1.04 -6.10
C SER A 66 1.12 0.45 -6.38
N ILE A 67 0.40 1.31 -5.68
CA ILE A 67 0.45 2.76 -5.84
C ILE A 67 0.79 3.51 -4.55
N ASP A 68 1.21 2.83 -3.49
CA ASP A 68 1.66 3.42 -2.22
C ASP A 68 3.13 3.87 -2.30
N PHE A 69 3.40 4.91 -3.10
CA PHE A 69 4.75 5.44 -3.31
C PHE A 69 4.75 6.95 -3.56
N SER A 70 5.91 7.60 -3.36
CA SER A 70 6.22 8.97 -3.81
C SER A 70 5.17 10.03 -3.46
N PHE A 71 4.94 10.25 -2.17
CA PHE A 71 4.05 11.32 -1.68
C PHE A 71 4.78 12.64 -1.40
N TRP A 72 6.03 12.75 -1.85
CA TRP A 72 6.89 13.91 -1.61
C TRP A 72 6.39 15.12 -2.39
N GLY A 73 6.32 16.24 -1.74
CA GLY A 73 5.93 17.51 -2.37
C GLY A 73 5.80 18.63 -1.36
N ASN A 74 5.81 19.85 -1.87
CA ASN A 74 5.50 21.05 -1.10
C ASN A 74 4.63 21.97 -1.98
N PRO A 75 3.33 22.12 -1.69
CA PRO A 75 2.64 21.51 -0.54
C PRO A 75 2.48 19.98 -0.68
N LYS A 76 2.27 19.29 0.45
CA LYS A 76 1.92 17.86 0.45
C LYS A 76 0.50 17.66 -0.08
N TRP A 77 0.28 16.57 -0.83
CA TRP A 77 -1.06 16.09 -1.14
C TRP A 77 -1.77 15.62 0.13
N THR A 78 -2.98 16.10 0.34
CA THR A 78 -3.80 15.79 1.51
C THR A 78 -5.26 15.70 1.13
N ILE A 79 -6.01 14.87 1.83
CA ILE A 79 -7.48 14.83 1.75
C ILE A 79 -8.09 15.26 3.08
N SER A 80 -9.34 15.69 3.05
CA SER A 80 -10.12 16.00 4.26
C SER A 80 -11.30 15.04 4.38
N THR A 81 -11.38 14.32 5.51
CA THR A 81 -12.46 13.39 5.79
C THR A 81 -12.85 13.45 7.26
N ASN A 82 -14.15 13.51 7.56
CA ASN A 82 -14.69 13.57 8.93
C ASN A 82 -14.01 14.63 9.81
N GLY A 83 -13.72 15.81 9.25
CA GLY A 83 -13.06 16.91 9.95
C GLY A 83 -11.57 16.69 10.22
N LYS A 84 -10.97 15.60 9.72
CA LYS A 84 -9.55 15.31 9.85
C LYS A 84 -8.85 15.48 8.50
N LYS A 85 -7.61 15.96 8.55
CA LYS A 85 -6.72 16.05 7.40
C LYS A 85 -5.80 14.85 7.41
N LEU A 86 -5.76 14.11 6.30
CA LEU A 86 -4.91 12.94 6.11
C LEU A 86 -3.89 13.24 5.01
N ASP A 87 -2.69 12.67 5.08
CA ASP A 87 -1.66 12.75 4.05
C ASP A 87 -1.04 11.39 3.73
N GLY A 88 -0.25 11.32 2.65
CA GLY A 88 0.55 10.16 2.28
C GLY A 88 -0.24 8.87 2.12
N GLY A 89 0.36 7.75 2.53
CA GLY A 89 -0.23 6.42 2.43
C GLY A 89 -1.57 6.28 3.15
N ILE A 90 -1.79 6.98 4.27
CA ILE A 90 -3.07 6.96 5.01
C ILE A 90 -4.17 7.64 4.20
N ALA A 91 -3.88 8.75 3.54
CA ALA A 91 -4.83 9.40 2.65
C ALA A 91 -5.18 8.51 1.45
N LEU A 92 -4.16 7.89 0.82
CA LEU A 92 -4.36 6.95 -0.27
C LEU A 92 -5.19 5.75 0.16
N LEU A 93 -4.86 5.14 1.31
CA LEU A 93 -5.60 4.02 1.86
C LEU A 93 -7.10 4.34 1.99
N HIS A 94 -7.42 5.52 2.51
CA HIS A 94 -8.82 5.97 2.63
C HIS A 94 -9.51 6.08 1.27
N CYS A 95 -8.84 6.64 0.26
CA CYS A 95 -9.40 6.77 -1.08
C CYS A 95 -9.68 5.40 -1.72
N ILE A 96 -8.71 4.48 -1.65
CA ILE A 96 -8.84 3.13 -2.25
C ILE A 96 -9.82 2.28 -1.45
N PHE A 97 -9.84 2.40 -0.10
CA PHE A 97 -10.83 1.70 0.72
C PHE A 97 -12.26 2.07 0.33
N ASN A 98 -12.54 3.35 0.11
CA ASN A 98 -13.86 3.80 -0.32
C ASN A 98 -14.27 3.24 -1.69
N LEU A 99 -13.31 2.89 -2.55
CA LEU A 99 -13.59 2.24 -3.83
C LEU A 99 -14.01 0.77 -3.66
N PHE A 100 -13.46 0.07 -2.66
CA PHE A 100 -13.73 -1.35 -2.37
C PHE A 100 -14.85 -1.56 -1.36
N LYS A 101 -15.10 -0.60 -0.48
CA LYS A 101 -16.07 -0.72 0.60
C LYS A 101 -17.46 -1.13 0.08
N ASP A 102 -18.05 -2.15 0.71
CA ASP A 102 -19.38 -2.68 0.43
C ASP A 102 -19.60 -3.15 -1.04
N ARG A 103 -18.49 -3.58 -1.69
CA ARG A 103 -18.51 -4.00 -3.09
C ARG A 103 -17.73 -5.29 -3.32
N ASP A 104 -18.17 -6.09 -4.29
CA ASP A 104 -17.41 -7.25 -4.74
C ASP A 104 -16.12 -6.79 -5.46
N SER A 105 -15.01 -7.44 -5.16
CA SER A 105 -13.70 -7.11 -5.75
C SER A 105 -13.68 -7.28 -7.27
N ILE A 106 -14.46 -8.23 -7.82
CA ILE A 106 -14.58 -8.43 -9.28
C ILE A 106 -15.17 -7.18 -9.94
N ASP A 107 -16.23 -6.62 -9.37
CA ASP A 107 -16.86 -5.40 -9.89
C ASP A 107 -15.91 -4.21 -9.82
N VAL A 108 -15.11 -4.13 -8.74
CA VAL A 108 -14.11 -3.07 -8.57
C VAL A 108 -13.03 -3.16 -9.64
N TYR A 109 -12.47 -4.35 -9.92
CA TYR A 109 -11.47 -4.52 -10.97
C TYR A 109 -12.02 -4.22 -12.36
N GLN A 110 -13.28 -4.62 -12.66
CA GLN A 110 -13.93 -4.28 -13.92
C GLN A 110 -14.14 -2.77 -14.07
N GLN A 111 -14.47 -2.08 -12.98
CA GLN A 111 -14.57 -0.62 -12.99
C GLN A 111 -13.21 0.04 -13.21
N ILE A 112 -12.17 -0.39 -12.48
CA ILE A 112 -10.82 0.18 -12.61
C ILE A 112 -10.29 0.03 -14.04
N GLU A 113 -10.50 -1.14 -14.68
CA GLU A 113 -10.04 -1.37 -16.06
C GLU A 113 -10.69 -0.42 -17.07
N LYS A 114 -11.93 -0.02 -16.84
CA LYS A 114 -12.72 0.86 -17.74
C LYS A 114 -12.67 2.33 -17.35
N MET A 115 -12.10 2.63 -16.20
CA MET A 115 -12.07 3.97 -15.61
C MET A 115 -11.25 4.93 -16.46
N THR A 116 -11.71 6.15 -16.62
CA THR A 116 -10.95 7.23 -17.23
C THR A 116 -9.96 7.84 -16.23
N LEU A 117 -8.95 8.56 -16.73
CA LEU A 117 -8.01 9.31 -15.88
C LEU A 117 -8.75 10.32 -15.00
N GLU A 118 -9.77 11.01 -15.53
CA GLU A 118 -10.57 11.99 -14.78
C GLU A 118 -11.35 11.33 -13.63
N GLU A 119 -11.94 10.15 -13.84
CA GLU A 119 -12.60 9.40 -12.78
C GLU A 119 -11.60 8.97 -11.69
N PHE A 120 -10.41 8.52 -12.07
CA PHE A 120 -9.36 8.16 -11.11
C PHE A 120 -8.86 9.38 -10.33
N GLU A 121 -8.67 10.52 -10.99
CA GLU A 121 -8.33 11.79 -10.35
C GLU A 121 -9.38 12.20 -9.31
N ASN A 122 -10.67 12.05 -9.64
CA ASN A 122 -11.75 12.33 -8.71
C ASN A 122 -11.75 11.43 -7.47
N ILE A 123 -11.34 10.16 -7.59
CA ILE A 123 -11.17 9.24 -6.43
C ILE A 123 -10.04 9.74 -5.52
N LEU A 124 -8.96 10.26 -6.10
CA LEU A 124 -7.78 10.74 -5.37
C LEU A 124 -7.79 12.25 -5.13
N LYS A 125 -8.95 12.89 -5.28
CA LYS A 125 -9.08 14.34 -5.18
C LYS A 125 -8.67 14.86 -3.80
N GLY A 126 -7.66 15.73 -3.79
CA GLY A 126 -7.13 16.36 -2.59
C GLY A 126 -7.04 17.88 -2.72
N ASN A 127 -6.20 18.49 -1.87
CA ASN A 127 -5.86 19.92 -1.94
C ASN A 127 -5.06 20.28 -3.19
N ILE A 128 -4.31 19.33 -3.72
CA ILE A 128 -3.58 19.36 -5.00
C ILE A 128 -3.69 17.98 -5.64
N ASP A 129 -3.25 17.82 -6.87
CA ASP A 129 -3.12 16.52 -7.50
C ASP A 129 -2.10 15.67 -6.75
N ILE A 130 -2.41 14.38 -6.60
CA ILE A 130 -1.45 13.44 -6.03
C ILE A 130 -0.22 13.34 -6.95
N PRO A 131 1.01 13.35 -6.41
CA PRO A 131 2.20 13.18 -7.24
C PRO A 131 2.12 11.91 -8.09
N LEU A 132 2.58 12.00 -9.36
CA LEU A 132 2.59 10.87 -10.29
C LEU A 132 1.19 10.28 -10.55
N LEU A 133 0.17 11.11 -10.65
CA LEU A 133 -1.22 10.70 -10.88
C LEU A 133 -1.37 9.80 -12.12
N LYS A 134 -0.74 10.18 -13.24
CA LYS A 134 -0.84 9.43 -14.51
C LYS A 134 -0.17 8.05 -14.42
N GLU A 135 0.96 7.98 -13.75
CA GLU A 135 1.68 6.74 -13.49
C GLU A 135 0.86 5.80 -12.61
N ARG A 136 0.27 6.32 -11.53
CA ARG A 136 -0.64 5.54 -10.66
C ARG A 136 -1.83 5.03 -11.44
N TYR A 137 -2.48 5.88 -12.23
CA TYR A 137 -3.60 5.48 -13.09
C TYR A 137 -3.22 4.34 -14.02
N LYS A 138 -2.07 4.47 -14.71
CA LYS A 138 -1.57 3.42 -15.60
C LYS A 138 -1.34 2.10 -14.85
N ILE A 139 -0.72 2.15 -13.68
CA ILE A 139 -0.44 0.96 -12.86
C ILE A 139 -1.74 0.25 -12.47
N VAL A 140 -2.72 0.96 -11.91
CA VAL A 140 -3.96 0.33 -11.45
C VAL A 140 -4.79 -0.24 -12.60
N THR A 141 -4.85 0.46 -13.75
CA THR A 141 -5.57 -0.04 -14.93
C THR A 141 -4.89 -1.25 -15.57
N ASP A 142 -3.56 -1.26 -15.65
CA ASP A 142 -2.80 -2.42 -16.12
C ASP A 142 -2.99 -3.64 -15.20
N ILE A 143 -2.95 -3.45 -13.87
CA ILE A 143 -3.21 -4.51 -12.89
C ILE A 143 -4.65 -5.03 -13.04
N ALA A 144 -5.64 -4.16 -13.06
CA ALA A 144 -7.04 -4.55 -13.20
C ALA A 144 -7.28 -5.37 -14.47
N LYS A 145 -6.69 -4.97 -15.59
CA LYS A 145 -6.73 -5.71 -16.85
C LYS A 145 -6.12 -7.11 -16.71
N VAL A 146 -4.98 -7.25 -16.05
CA VAL A 146 -4.33 -8.56 -15.82
C VAL A 146 -5.19 -9.43 -14.91
N VAL A 147 -5.72 -8.87 -13.81
CA VAL A 147 -6.59 -9.60 -12.89
C VAL A 147 -7.85 -10.08 -13.60
N ASN A 148 -8.52 -9.22 -14.38
CA ASN A 148 -9.72 -9.59 -15.11
C ASN A 148 -9.44 -10.65 -16.18
N THR A 149 -8.35 -10.55 -16.93
CA THR A 149 -8.08 -11.44 -18.08
C THR A 149 -7.40 -12.75 -17.71
N LYS A 150 -6.57 -12.78 -16.66
CA LYS A 150 -5.75 -13.95 -16.30
C LYS A 150 -6.11 -14.59 -14.97
N MET A 151 -6.88 -13.91 -14.12
CA MET A 151 -7.18 -14.33 -12.75
C MET A 151 -8.70 -14.35 -12.48
N ASN A 152 -9.54 -14.34 -13.52
CA ASN A 152 -11.00 -14.36 -13.43
C ASN A 152 -11.56 -13.24 -12.51
N GLY A 153 -10.92 -12.07 -12.49
CA GLY A 153 -11.32 -10.94 -11.67
C GLY A 153 -10.99 -11.07 -10.17
N ASN A 154 -10.18 -12.07 -9.76
CA ASN A 154 -9.93 -12.33 -8.35
C ASN A 154 -8.49 -12.78 -8.09
N PHE A 155 -7.68 -11.86 -7.57
CA PHE A 155 -6.28 -12.13 -7.25
C PHE A 155 -6.12 -13.12 -6.09
N TYR A 156 -6.96 -13.04 -5.05
CA TYR A 156 -6.90 -13.96 -3.92
C TYR A 156 -7.10 -15.42 -4.34
N ASP A 157 -8.11 -15.71 -5.14
CA ASP A 157 -8.37 -17.08 -5.61
C ASP A 157 -7.23 -17.58 -6.52
N TYR A 158 -6.65 -16.67 -7.32
CA TYR A 158 -5.49 -17.00 -8.15
C TYR A 158 -4.30 -17.44 -7.32
N ILE A 159 -3.88 -16.66 -6.30
CA ILE A 159 -2.73 -17.03 -5.45
C ILE A 159 -3.00 -18.26 -4.58
N LYS A 160 -4.23 -18.45 -4.11
CA LYS A 160 -4.62 -19.60 -3.31
C LYS A 160 -4.51 -20.92 -4.10
N ASN A 161 -4.71 -20.88 -5.42
CA ASN A 161 -4.67 -22.04 -6.31
C ASN A 161 -3.29 -22.24 -6.95
N MET A 162 -2.27 -21.46 -6.59
CA MET A 162 -0.88 -21.59 -7.11
C MET A 162 -0.06 -22.68 -6.41
N ASN A 163 -0.63 -23.47 -5.50
CA ASN A 163 0.06 -24.57 -4.79
C ASN A 163 0.08 -25.84 -5.61
#